data_dda73510db46deb743651d2c1f38cf6b
#
_entry.id   dda73510db46deb743651d2c1f38cf6b
#
_cell.length_a   1.000
_cell.length_b   1.000
_cell.length_c   1.000
_cell.angle_alpha   90.00
_cell.angle_beta   90.00
_cell.angle_gamma   90.00
#
_symmetry.space_group_name_H-M   'P 1'
#
loop_
_entity.id
_entity.type
_entity.pdbx_description
1 polymer ?
#
loop_
_entity_poly.entity_id
_entity_poly.type
_entity_poly.pdbx_seq_one_letter_code
_entity_poly.pdbx_strand_id
1 'polypeptide(L)'
;MTPLTTTAPAIRTLADLLERLGGIAPGRVLCQPAPGRATEADLLEVATHDDRLYELVDGALVEKAVGLRESLLAIVIAASLREFVLPRNLGVVSGADGTMRLFPGLVRIPDVAFASWDRFAEGRIPLDPIPDLVPDLVVEVVSEGNTVAEMDRKRREYFRAGVRLVWMIEPKDRTAAVFTSPEQSARLDESQTLDGGAVLPGFVLPLRDLFAELDRRRHG
;
A
#
# COMPACT_ATOMS: atom_id res chain seq x y z
N MET A 1 29.79 10.32 18.81
CA MET A 1 29.63 9.34 17.74
C MET A 1 28.86 10.00 16.62
N THR A 2 29.51 10.30 15.51
CA THR A 2 28.89 10.93 14.33
C THR A 2 28.01 9.88 13.64
N PRO A 3 26.74 10.18 13.34
CA PRO A 3 25.91 9.22 12.60
C PRO A 3 26.48 9.07 11.20
N LEU A 4 26.80 7.84 10.81
CA LEU A 4 27.09 7.47 9.43
C LEU A 4 25.82 7.67 8.60
N THR A 5 25.70 8.83 7.97
CA THR A 5 24.74 9.08 6.90
C THR A 5 25.13 8.21 5.72
N THR A 6 24.61 7.01 5.64
CA THR A 6 24.73 6.17 4.45
C THR A 6 23.90 6.83 3.35
N THR A 7 24.52 7.70 2.58
CA THR A 7 23.92 8.27 1.37
C THR A 7 23.63 7.10 0.42
N ALA A 8 22.37 6.90 0.05
CA ALA A 8 22.02 5.87 -0.93
C ALA A 8 22.84 6.09 -2.21
N PRO A 9 23.34 5.04 -2.86
CA PRO A 9 24.16 5.15 -4.05
C PRO A 9 23.42 5.96 -5.14
N ALA A 10 24.17 6.81 -5.85
CA ALA A 10 23.60 7.63 -6.92
C ALA A 10 23.05 6.75 -8.04
N ILE A 11 21.83 7.01 -8.49
CA ILE A 11 21.23 6.38 -9.68
C ILE A 11 21.99 6.93 -10.91
N ARG A 12 22.71 6.08 -11.63
CA ARG A 12 23.51 6.42 -12.79
C ARG A 12 23.01 5.78 -14.08
N THR A 13 22.33 4.64 -13.93
CA THR A 13 21.80 3.83 -15.04
C THR A 13 20.34 3.46 -14.77
N LEU A 14 19.62 3.02 -15.81
CA LEU A 14 18.30 2.45 -15.66
C LEU A 14 18.31 1.19 -14.77
N ALA A 15 19.39 0.40 -14.84
CA ALA A 15 19.56 -0.79 -13.99
C ALA A 15 19.62 -0.42 -12.51
N ASP A 16 20.40 0.62 -12.15
CA ASP A 16 20.46 1.11 -10.77
C ASP A 16 19.08 1.59 -10.26
N LEU A 17 18.33 2.26 -11.14
CA LEU A 17 16.98 2.70 -10.80
C LEU A 17 16.05 1.51 -10.55
N LEU A 18 16.00 0.54 -11.45
CA LEU A 18 15.15 -0.64 -11.33
C LEU A 18 15.50 -1.45 -10.08
N GLU A 19 16.78 -1.66 -9.80
CA GLU A 19 17.26 -2.31 -8.58
C GLU A 19 16.77 -1.55 -7.35
N ARG A 20 16.90 -0.23 -7.35
CA ARG A 20 16.44 0.64 -6.26
C ARG A 20 14.92 0.62 -6.09
N LEU A 21 14.17 0.48 -7.18
CA LEU A 21 12.72 0.32 -7.15
C LEU A 21 12.27 -1.10 -6.73
N GLY A 22 13.22 -2.01 -6.46
CA GLY A 22 12.95 -3.37 -6.03
C GLY A 22 12.91 -4.39 -7.17
N GLY A 23 13.59 -4.11 -8.29
CA GLY A 23 13.66 -5.03 -9.44
C GLY A 23 12.35 -5.18 -10.20
N ILE A 24 11.51 -4.15 -10.18
CA ILE A 24 10.23 -4.14 -10.91
C ILE A 24 10.43 -4.22 -12.42
N ALA A 25 9.38 -4.65 -13.14
CA ALA A 25 9.41 -4.69 -14.60
C ALA A 25 9.63 -3.28 -15.18
N PRO A 26 10.57 -3.09 -16.13
CA PRO A 26 10.87 -1.78 -16.72
C PRO A 26 9.65 -1.08 -17.32
N GLY A 27 8.71 -1.84 -17.88
CA GLY A 27 7.48 -1.32 -18.47
C GLY A 27 6.52 -0.65 -17.47
N ARG A 28 6.75 -0.81 -16.17
CA ARG A 28 6.00 -0.12 -15.11
C ARG A 28 6.54 1.28 -14.78
N VAL A 29 7.70 1.65 -15.31
CA VAL A 29 8.31 2.96 -15.04
C VAL A 29 8.08 3.89 -16.22
N LEU A 30 7.40 5.02 -15.99
CA LEU A 30 7.25 6.03 -17.02
C LEU A 30 8.59 6.69 -17.32
N CYS A 31 8.84 6.92 -18.61
CA CYS A 31 10.05 7.59 -19.08
C CYS A 31 9.88 9.12 -19.22
N GLN A 32 8.67 9.63 -19.12
CA GLN A 32 8.34 11.04 -19.17
C GLN A 32 7.40 11.40 -18.00
N PRO A 33 7.84 12.29 -17.10
CA PRO A 33 9.18 12.93 -17.06
C PRO A 33 10.28 11.89 -16.84
N ALA A 34 11.53 12.28 -17.17
CA ALA A 34 12.66 11.35 -17.01
C ALA A 34 12.74 10.83 -15.57
N PRO A 35 12.90 9.50 -15.35
CA PRO A 35 12.99 8.92 -14.02
C PRO A 35 14.05 9.60 -13.15
N GLY A 36 13.71 9.87 -11.90
CA GLY A 36 14.51 10.68 -10.98
C GLY A 36 14.19 12.18 -11.00
N ARG A 37 13.27 12.62 -11.88
CA ARG A 37 12.84 14.03 -11.99
C ARG A 37 11.35 14.26 -11.80
N ALA A 38 10.56 13.19 -11.75
CA ALA A 38 9.13 13.29 -11.57
C ALA A 38 8.78 13.95 -10.23
N THR A 39 7.74 14.74 -10.25
CA THR A 39 7.17 15.48 -9.13
C THR A 39 5.73 15.05 -8.88
N GLU A 40 5.13 15.54 -7.80
CA GLU A 40 3.70 15.34 -7.54
C GLU A 40 2.81 16.03 -8.57
N ALA A 41 3.25 17.15 -9.15
CA ALA A 41 2.54 17.80 -10.24
C ALA A 41 2.47 16.90 -11.48
N ASP A 42 3.58 16.24 -11.81
CA ASP A 42 3.61 15.25 -12.91
C ASP A 42 2.70 14.05 -12.62
N LEU A 43 2.64 13.59 -11.36
CA LEU A 43 1.73 12.52 -10.97
C LEU A 43 0.26 12.92 -11.20
N LEU A 44 -0.12 14.13 -10.80
CA LEU A 44 -1.47 14.65 -11.01
C LEU A 44 -1.79 14.83 -12.50
N GLU A 45 -0.82 15.31 -13.27
CA GLU A 45 -0.98 15.48 -14.72
C GLU A 45 -1.23 14.14 -15.41
N VAL A 46 -0.42 13.12 -15.10
CA VAL A 46 -0.60 11.77 -15.66
C VAL A 46 -1.96 11.19 -15.29
N ALA A 47 -2.41 11.38 -14.05
CA ALA A 47 -3.72 10.90 -13.59
C ALA A 47 -4.92 11.50 -14.33
N THR A 48 -4.73 12.63 -15.07
CA THR A 48 -5.79 13.22 -15.90
C THR A 48 -5.85 12.67 -17.32
N HIS A 49 -4.81 11.95 -17.77
CA HIS A 49 -4.66 11.51 -19.16
C HIS A 49 -4.48 9.99 -19.31
N ASP A 50 -4.22 9.29 -18.24
CA ASP A 50 -3.99 7.83 -18.22
C ASP A 50 -4.92 7.19 -17.19
N ASP A 51 -5.61 6.14 -17.59
CA ASP A 51 -6.52 5.37 -16.71
C ASP A 51 -5.77 4.48 -15.70
N ARG A 52 -4.44 4.41 -15.80
CA ARG A 52 -3.60 3.63 -14.89
C ARG A 52 -3.23 4.43 -13.64
N LEU A 53 -3.04 3.72 -12.55
CA LEU A 53 -2.60 4.31 -11.29
C LEU A 53 -1.07 4.32 -11.20
N TYR A 54 -0.51 5.45 -10.79
CA TYR A 54 0.93 5.62 -10.61
C TYR A 54 1.25 6.08 -9.19
N GLU A 55 2.35 5.57 -8.67
CA GLU A 55 2.96 6.01 -7.42
C GLU A 55 4.20 6.87 -7.75
N LEU A 56 4.51 7.86 -6.92
CA LEU A 56 5.75 8.65 -7.04
C LEU A 56 6.80 8.10 -6.09
N VAL A 57 7.91 7.61 -6.63
CA VAL A 57 8.95 6.94 -5.87
C VAL A 57 10.33 7.37 -6.36
N ASP A 58 11.11 8.05 -5.54
CA ASP A 58 12.46 8.56 -5.88
C ASP A 58 12.48 9.37 -7.18
N GLY A 59 11.44 10.17 -7.44
CA GLY A 59 11.31 10.95 -8.66
C GLY A 59 11.01 10.11 -9.91
N ALA A 60 10.51 8.90 -9.75
CA ALA A 60 9.99 8.07 -10.83
C ALA A 60 8.49 7.84 -10.65
N LEU A 61 7.73 7.88 -11.73
CA LEU A 61 6.34 7.46 -11.77
C LEU A 61 6.30 5.96 -12.05
N VAL A 62 5.79 5.20 -11.09
CA VAL A 62 5.76 3.74 -11.12
C VAL A 62 4.31 3.28 -11.18
N GLU A 63 3.94 2.58 -12.25
CA GLU A 63 2.62 2.00 -12.40
C GLU A 63 2.33 1.00 -11.29
N LYS A 64 1.17 1.16 -10.65
CA LYS A 64 0.67 0.22 -9.65
C LYS A 64 0.28 -1.09 -10.33
N ALA A 65 0.80 -2.20 -9.84
CA ALA A 65 0.36 -3.52 -10.29
C ALA A 65 -1.06 -3.79 -9.76
N VAL A 66 -1.98 -4.14 -10.65
CA VAL A 66 -3.39 -4.40 -10.33
C VAL A 66 -3.86 -5.68 -11.01
N GLY A 67 -4.87 -6.33 -10.43
CA GLY A 67 -5.51 -7.52 -10.99
C GLY A 67 -6.90 -7.72 -10.40
N LEU A 68 -7.73 -8.52 -11.08
CA LEU A 68 -9.11 -8.77 -10.65
C LEU A 68 -9.16 -9.47 -9.30
N ARG A 69 -8.31 -10.48 -9.09
CA ARG A 69 -8.30 -11.26 -7.84
C ARG A 69 -7.88 -10.38 -6.64
N GLU A 70 -6.86 -9.56 -6.86
CA GLU A 70 -6.36 -8.59 -5.88
C GLU A 70 -7.43 -7.58 -5.53
N SER A 71 -8.13 -7.04 -6.52
CA SER A 71 -9.24 -6.09 -6.35
C SER A 71 -10.41 -6.72 -5.57
N LEU A 72 -10.76 -7.99 -5.85
CA LEU A 72 -11.81 -8.71 -5.10
C LEU A 72 -11.45 -8.84 -3.62
N LEU A 73 -10.22 -9.21 -3.29
CA LEU A 73 -9.79 -9.32 -1.89
C LEU A 73 -9.71 -7.94 -1.23
N ALA A 74 -9.20 -6.94 -1.93
CA ALA A 74 -9.10 -5.58 -1.41
C ALA A 74 -10.49 -5.01 -1.04
N ILE A 75 -11.51 -5.20 -1.89
CA ILE A 75 -12.86 -4.71 -1.60
C ILE A 75 -13.51 -5.42 -0.41
N VAL A 76 -13.26 -6.73 -0.24
CA VAL A 76 -13.76 -7.49 0.92
C VAL A 76 -13.12 -7.00 2.21
N ILE A 77 -11.79 -6.80 2.20
CA ILE A 77 -11.07 -6.26 3.36
C ILE A 77 -11.56 -4.85 3.68
N ALA A 78 -11.68 -3.98 2.66
CA ALA A 78 -12.17 -2.62 2.83
C ALA A 78 -13.59 -2.59 3.41
N ALA A 79 -14.50 -3.44 2.93
CA ALA A 79 -15.87 -3.56 3.42
C ALA A 79 -15.88 -4.01 4.89
N SER A 80 -15.12 -5.05 5.24
CA SER A 80 -15.04 -5.58 6.61
C SER A 80 -14.46 -4.54 7.58
N LEU A 81 -13.40 -3.84 7.18
CA LEU A 81 -12.84 -2.74 7.97
C LEU A 81 -13.84 -1.60 8.15
N ARG A 82 -14.53 -1.21 7.08
CA ARG A 82 -15.53 -0.13 7.11
C ARG A 82 -16.72 -0.48 8.00
N GLU A 83 -17.19 -1.72 7.95
CA GLU A 83 -18.27 -2.21 8.81
C GLU A 83 -17.90 -2.14 10.30
N PHE A 84 -16.64 -2.37 10.63
CA PHE A 84 -16.13 -2.26 11.99
C PHE A 84 -15.89 -0.81 12.41
N VAL A 85 -15.27 0.00 11.54
CA VAL A 85 -14.78 1.36 11.83
C VAL A 85 -15.92 2.37 11.91
N LEU A 86 -16.88 2.33 10.96
CA LEU A 86 -17.89 3.35 10.79
C LEU A 86 -18.85 3.47 11.98
N PRO A 87 -19.45 2.38 12.52
CA PRO A 87 -20.34 2.48 13.67
C PRO A 87 -19.66 2.95 14.96
N ARG A 88 -18.34 2.82 15.02
CA ARG A 88 -17.50 3.19 16.17
C ARG A 88 -16.86 4.57 16.01
N ASN A 89 -17.06 5.20 14.85
CA ASN A 89 -16.47 6.50 14.50
C ASN A 89 -14.96 6.56 14.73
N LEU A 90 -14.21 5.50 14.33
CA LEU A 90 -12.78 5.40 14.61
C LEU A 90 -11.91 6.18 13.62
N GLY A 91 -12.39 6.44 12.41
CA GLY A 91 -11.62 7.07 11.34
C GLY A 91 -12.18 6.77 9.96
N VAL A 92 -11.29 6.70 8.98
CA VAL A 92 -11.61 6.55 7.55
C VAL A 92 -10.93 5.30 7.00
N VAL A 93 -11.65 4.56 6.16
CA VAL A 93 -11.11 3.47 5.35
C VAL A 93 -11.12 3.91 3.89
N SER A 94 -9.97 3.86 3.22
CA SER A 94 -9.82 4.14 1.79
C SER A 94 -9.55 2.86 1.00
N GLY A 95 -9.91 2.88 -0.28
CA GLY A 95 -9.69 1.80 -1.24
C GLY A 95 -8.42 2.02 -2.09
N ALA A 96 -8.32 1.25 -3.16
CA ALA A 96 -7.13 1.01 -3.98
C ALA A 96 -6.70 2.17 -4.90
N ASP A 97 -7.37 3.30 -4.85
CA ASP A 97 -7.09 4.52 -5.62
C ASP A 97 -6.80 5.75 -4.73
N GLY A 98 -6.80 5.55 -3.41
CA GLY A 98 -6.50 6.60 -2.43
C GLY A 98 -5.01 6.95 -2.40
N THR A 99 -4.63 8.08 -2.98
CA THR A 99 -3.26 8.60 -2.93
C THR A 99 -2.90 9.15 -1.56
N MET A 100 -1.69 8.89 -1.09
CA MET A 100 -1.19 9.36 0.19
C MET A 100 0.27 9.79 0.08
N ARG A 101 0.58 11.03 0.46
CA ARG A 101 1.96 11.50 0.62
C ARG A 101 2.50 10.99 1.95
N LEU A 102 3.41 10.02 1.88
CA LEU A 102 4.09 9.50 3.08
C LEU A 102 5.27 10.39 3.48
N PHE A 103 5.97 10.93 2.48
CA PHE A 103 7.08 11.87 2.62
C PHE A 103 7.10 12.80 1.41
N PRO A 104 7.79 13.95 1.45
CA PRO A 104 8.06 14.73 0.26
C PRO A 104 8.72 13.86 -0.83
N GLY A 105 8.10 13.78 -2.00
CA GLY A 105 8.56 12.96 -3.12
C GLY A 105 8.29 11.45 -3.01
N LEU A 106 7.51 11.01 -2.02
CA LEU A 106 7.02 9.64 -1.91
C LEU A 106 5.49 9.63 -1.76
N VAL A 107 4.80 9.27 -2.82
CA VAL A 107 3.35 9.07 -2.85
C VAL A 107 3.05 7.61 -3.11
N ARG A 108 2.25 7.01 -2.23
CA ARG A 108 1.80 5.62 -2.32
C ARG A 108 0.29 5.53 -2.47
N ILE A 109 -0.15 4.43 -3.04
CA ILE A 109 -1.56 4.08 -3.23
C ILE A 109 -1.76 2.66 -2.67
N PRO A 110 -1.97 2.48 -1.36
CA PRO A 110 -2.28 1.17 -0.79
C PRO A 110 -3.55 0.56 -1.38
N ASP A 111 -3.68 -0.76 -1.38
CA ASP A 111 -4.93 -1.41 -1.82
C ASP A 111 -6.08 -1.14 -0.85
N VAL A 112 -5.78 -1.12 0.45
CA VAL A 112 -6.69 -0.63 1.50
C VAL A 112 -5.87 0.10 2.57
N ALA A 113 -6.40 1.18 3.10
CA ALA A 113 -5.82 1.84 4.25
C ALA A 113 -6.88 2.25 5.28
N PHE A 114 -6.50 2.22 6.56
CA PHE A 114 -7.27 2.83 7.63
C PHE A 114 -6.45 3.93 8.29
N ALA A 115 -7.05 5.10 8.44
CA ALA A 115 -6.50 6.22 9.19
C ALA A 115 -7.48 6.63 10.29
N SER A 116 -7.02 6.65 11.54
CA SER A 116 -7.82 7.16 12.66
C SER A 116 -8.03 8.67 12.53
N TRP A 117 -9.06 9.20 13.20
CA TRP A 117 -9.30 10.64 13.19
C TRP A 117 -8.12 11.47 13.67
N ASP A 118 -7.24 10.92 14.51
CA ASP A 118 -6.02 11.58 14.99
C ASP A 118 -5.00 11.86 13.85
N ARG A 119 -5.14 11.21 12.70
CA ARG A 119 -4.31 11.44 11.52
C ARG A 119 -4.77 12.63 10.67
N PHE A 120 -5.95 13.13 10.92
CA PHE A 120 -6.56 14.21 10.14
C PHE A 120 -6.50 15.54 10.88
N ALA A 121 -5.89 16.54 10.25
CA ALA A 121 -5.94 17.90 10.79
C ALA A 121 -7.40 18.34 10.98
N GLU A 122 -7.72 18.86 12.16
CA GLU A 122 -9.06 19.29 12.55
C GLU A 122 -10.15 18.21 12.43
N GLY A 123 -9.79 16.92 12.38
CA GLY A 123 -10.71 15.81 12.24
C GLY A 123 -11.50 15.83 10.91
N ARG A 124 -10.90 16.36 9.85
CA ARG A 124 -11.56 16.51 8.52
C ARG A 124 -10.76 15.82 7.43
N ILE A 125 -11.48 15.18 6.51
CA ILE A 125 -10.86 14.60 5.30
C ILE A 125 -10.35 15.76 4.44
N PRO A 126 -9.04 15.75 4.06
CA PRO A 126 -8.44 16.81 3.26
C PRO A 126 -9.04 16.85 1.84
N LEU A 127 -9.06 18.05 1.26
CA LEU A 127 -9.47 18.26 -0.13
C LEU A 127 -8.28 18.16 -1.11
N ASP A 128 -7.06 18.09 -0.59
CA ASP A 128 -5.86 17.92 -1.41
C ASP A 128 -5.92 16.56 -2.12
N PRO A 129 -5.71 16.49 -3.43
CA PRO A 129 -5.68 15.23 -4.18
C PRO A 129 -4.51 14.32 -3.76
N ILE A 130 -3.45 14.86 -3.17
CA ILE A 130 -2.33 14.09 -2.59
C ILE A 130 -2.12 14.56 -1.14
N PRO A 131 -2.98 14.15 -0.20
CA PRO A 131 -2.90 14.63 1.17
C PRO A 131 -1.64 14.13 1.90
N ASP A 132 -1.11 14.96 2.80
CA ASP A 132 -0.17 14.52 3.82
C ASP A 132 -0.90 13.62 4.80
N LEU A 133 -1.00 12.34 4.47
CA LEU A 133 -1.72 11.37 5.25
C LEU A 133 -0.90 10.10 5.41
N VAL A 134 -0.57 9.78 6.67
CA VAL A 134 0.03 8.50 7.02
C VAL A 134 -1.03 7.66 7.73
N PRO A 135 -1.50 6.56 7.12
CA PRO A 135 -2.53 5.71 7.74
C PRO A 135 -1.96 4.92 8.94
N ASP A 136 -2.83 4.42 9.78
CA ASP A 136 -2.47 3.54 10.90
C ASP A 136 -2.32 2.08 10.47
N LEU A 137 -3.15 1.64 9.52
CA LEU A 137 -3.09 0.32 8.89
C LEU A 137 -3.00 0.47 7.37
N VAL A 138 -2.11 -0.29 6.77
CA VAL A 138 -2.01 -0.49 5.32
C VAL A 138 -2.22 -1.95 4.97
N VAL A 139 -2.95 -2.21 3.91
CA VAL A 139 -3.09 -3.52 3.29
C VAL A 139 -2.58 -3.45 1.85
N GLU A 140 -1.70 -4.37 1.51
CA GLU A 140 -1.25 -4.64 0.13
C GLU A 140 -1.67 -6.06 -0.25
N VAL A 141 -2.32 -6.22 -1.37
CA VAL A 141 -2.65 -7.52 -1.95
C VAL A 141 -1.66 -7.81 -3.06
N VAL A 142 -0.77 -8.75 -2.82
CA VAL A 142 0.35 -9.04 -3.71
C VAL A 142 -0.14 -9.61 -5.03
N SER A 143 0.27 -9.00 -6.14
CA SER A 143 -0.03 -9.42 -7.50
C SER A 143 1.19 -10.05 -8.18
N GLU A 144 0.98 -10.76 -9.29
CA GLU A 144 2.08 -11.34 -10.08
C GLU A 144 3.06 -10.29 -10.62
N GLY A 145 2.62 -9.03 -10.74
CA GLY A 145 3.48 -7.91 -11.16
C GLY A 145 4.39 -7.35 -10.06
N ASN A 146 4.21 -7.77 -8.81
CA ASN A 146 5.04 -7.33 -7.69
C ASN A 146 6.26 -8.24 -7.51
N THR A 147 7.37 -7.65 -7.08
CA THR A 147 8.55 -8.39 -6.63
C THR A 147 8.63 -8.41 -5.11
N VAL A 148 9.32 -9.40 -4.55
CA VAL A 148 9.57 -9.47 -3.11
C VAL A 148 10.31 -8.22 -2.61
N ALA A 149 11.30 -7.74 -3.37
CA ALA A 149 12.09 -6.58 -2.98
C ALA A 149 11.27 -5.26 -3.05
N GLU A 150 10.33 -5.13 -4.00
CA GLU A 150 9.37 -4.03 -4.06
C GLU A 150 8.48 -4.02 -2.80
N MET A 151 7.91 -5.17 -2.44
CA MET A 151 7.03 -5.29 -1.28
C MET A 151 7.78 -5.04 0.04
N ASP A 152 9.01 -5.53 0.15
CA ASP A 152 9.90 -5.25 1.28
C ASP A 152 10.25 -3.76 1.39
N ARG A 153 10.44 -3.09 0.26
CA ARG A 153 10.66 -1.66 0.20
C ARG A 153 9.41 -0.90 0.67
N LYS A 154 8.23 -1.19 0.12
CA LYS A 154 6.96 -0.58 0.52
C LYS A 154 6.75 -0.72 2.03
N ARG A 155 6.93 -1.93 2.58
CA ARG A 155 6.84 -2.19 4.03
C ARG A 155 7.72 -1.25 4.85
N ARG A 156 9.02 -1.15 4.51
CA ARG A 156 9.96 -0.26 5.22
C ARG A 156 9.56 1.20 5.11
N GLU A 157 9.07 1.65 3.96
CA GLU A 157 8.60 3.01 3.74
C GLU A 157 7.37 3.30 4.60
N TYR A 158 6.40 2.39 4.68
CA TYR A 158 5.21 2.53 5.53
C TYR A 158 5.60 2.69 7.00
N PHE A 159 6.42 1.80 7.55
CA PHE A 159 6.83 1.91 8.95
C PHE A 159 7.69 3.15 9.22
N ARG A 160 8.57 3.51 8.29
CA ARG A 160 9.35 4.76 8.40
C ARG A 160 8.46 6.00 8.41
N ALA A 161 7.35 5.98 7.71
CA ALA A 161 6.36 7.06 7.72
C ALA A 161 5.54 7.12 9.02
N GLY A 162 5.45 6.03 9.77
CA GLY A 162 4.68 5.96 11.01
C GLY A 162 3.38 5.14 10.90
N VAL A 163 3.24 4.32 9.88
CA VAL A 163 2.22 3.25 9.82
C VAL A 163 2.50 2.26 10.95
N ARG A 164 1.46 1.80 11.62
CA ARG A 164 1.57 0.97 12.83
C ARG A 164 1.32 -0.51 12.56
N LEU A 165 0.59 -0.81 11.49
CA LEU A 165 0.22 -2.18 11.11
C LEU A 165 0.22 -2.30 9.58
N VAL A 166 0.87 -3.33 9.05
CA VAL A 166 0.86 -3.63 7.62
C VAL A 166 0.45 -5.08 7.41
N TRP A 167 -0.53 -5.30 6.55
CA TRP A 167 -0.92 -6.62 6.08
C TRP A 167 -0.51 -6.78 4.63
N MET A 168 0.18 -7.87 4.32
CA MET A 168 0.47 -8.30 2.95
C MET A 168 -0.29 -9.60 2.69
N ILE A 169 -1.26 -9.53 1.81
CA ILE A 169 -2.12 -10.66 1.45
C ILE A 169 -1.56 -11.32 0.22
N GLU A 170 -1.35 -12.63 0.27
CA GLU A 170 -0.82 -13.42 -0.84
C GLU A 170 -1.93 -14.34 -1.40
N PRO A 171 -2.59 -13.93 -2.50
CA PRO A 171 -3.74 -14.67 -3.04
C PRO A 171 -3.38 -16.04 -3.57
N LYS A 172 -2.14 -16.19 -4.10
CA LYS A 172 -1.66 -17.43 -4.71
C LYS A 172 -1.49 -18.54 -3.68
N ASP A 173 -0.91 -18.21 -2.53
CA ASP A 173 -0.60 -19.14 -1.45
C ASP A 173 -1.70 -19.17 -0.38
N ARG A 174 -2.73 -18.31 -0.50
CA ARG A 174 -3.83 -18.13 0.47
C ARG A 174 -3.28 -17.88 1.89
N THR A 175 -2.32 -16.98 1.98
CA THR A 175 -1.67 -16.59 3.23
C THR A 175 -1.68 -15.08 3.41
N ALA A 176 -1.42 -14.63 4.63
CA ALA A 176 -1.19 -13.24 4.94
C ALA A 176 0.07 -13.09 5.80
N ALA A 177 0.83 -12.03 5.58
CA ALA A 177 1.88 -11.61 6.49
C ALA A 177 1.43 -10.33 7.22
N VAL A 178 1.45 -10.40 8.55
CA VAL A 178 1.07 -9.31 9.44
C VAL A 178 2.34 -8.73 10.05
N PHE A 179 2.61 -7.46 9.81
CA PHE A 179 3.79 -6.77 10.31
C PHE A 179 3.37 -5.71 11.33
N THR A 180 4.03 -5.71 12.49
CA THR A 180 3.89 -4.70 13.55
C THR A 180 5.15 -3.81 13.66
N SER A 181 6.22 -4.17 12.98
CA SER A 181 7.42 -3.38 12.73
C SER A 181 8.06 -3.82 11.40
N PRO A 182 9.10 -3.13 10.88
CA PRO A 182 9.77 -3.55 9.65
C PRO A 182 10.33 -4.98 9.71
N GLU A 183 10.72 -5.47 10.88
CA GLU A 183 11.37 -6.78 11.07
C GLU A 183 10.47 -7.83 11.71
N GLN A 184 9.41 -7.40 12.42
CA GLN A 184 8.51 -8.33 13.13
C GLN A 184 7.31 -8.67 12.29
N SER A 185 7.17 -9.93 11.94
CA SER A 185 6.01 -10.44 11.20
C SER A 185 5.50 -11.75 11.76
N ALA A 186 4.20 -11.96 11.60
CA ALA A 186 3.56 -13.26 11.72
C ALA A 186 3.01 -13.66 10.34
N ARG A 187 3.29 -14.87 9.89
CA ARG A 187 2.66 -15.44 8.70
C ARG A 187 1.44 -16.24 9.12
N LEU A 188 0.33 -15.97 8.50
CA LEU A 188 -0.95 -16.61 8.73
C LEU A 188 -1.32 -17.45 7.50
N ASP A 189 -1.84 -18.64 7.72
CA ASP A 189 -2.49 -19.46 6.70
C ASP A 189 -4.01 -19.25 6.72
N GLU A 190 -4.69 -19.87 5.77
CA GLU A 190 -6.14 -19.74 5.58
C GLU A 190 -6.99 -20.16 6.78
N SER A 191 -6.48 -21.01 7.68
CA SER A 191 -7.20 -21.44 8.89
C SER A 191 -7.19 -20.41 10.01
N GLN A 192 -6.36 -19.38 9.87
CA GLN A 192 -6.14 -18.34 10.87
C GLN A 192 -6.92 -17.05 10.54
N THR A 193 -6.78 -16.07 11.41
CA THR A 193 -7.58 -14.85 11.38
C THR A 193 -6.66 -13.62 11.39
N LEU A 194 -6.92 -12.65 10.50
CA LEU A 194 -6.35 -11.31 10.62
C LEU A 194 -6.94 -10.62 11.85
N ASP A 195 -6.08 -10.00 12.62
CA ASP A 195 -6.41 -9.27 13.85
C ASP A 195 -5.95 -7.82 13.71
N GLY A 196 -6.81 -6.87 14.08
CA GLY A 196 -6.52 -5.44 14.05
C GLY A 196 -5.47 -4.99 15.07
N GLY A 197 -5.08 -5.86 15.98
CA GLY A 197 -4.06 -5.60 17.00
C GLY A 197 -4.37 -4.37 17.84
N ALA A 198 -3.32 -3.61 18.13
CA ALA A 198 -3.45 -2.34 18.86
C ALA A 198 -3.99 -1.18 17.99
N VAL A 199 -4.08 -1.36 16.67
CA VAL A 199 -4.60 -0.33 15.75
C VAL A 199 -6.12 -0.32 15.73
N LEU A 200 -6.74 -1.51 15.63
CA LEU A 200 -8.18 -1.71 15.62
C LEU A 200 -8.55 -2.83 16.62
N PRO A 201 -8.50 -2.55 17.94
CA PRO A 201 -8.78 -3.57 18.95
C PRO A 201 -10.16 -4.22 18.77
N GLY A 202 -10.17 -5.56 18.67
CA GLY A 202 -11.39 -6.35 18.49
C GLY A 202 -11.85 -6.51 17.04
N PHE A 203 -11.15 -5.93 16.06
CA PHE A 203 -11.35 -6.28 14.66
C PHE A 203 -10.75 -7.66 14.37
N VAL A 204 -11.53 -8.52 13.72
CA VAL A 204 -11.09 -9.85 13.26
C VAL A 204 -11.68 -10.15 11.89
N LEU A 205 -10.87 -10.76 11.01
CA LEU A 205 -11.27 -11.23 9.69
C LEU A 205 -10.68 -12.62 9.44
N PRO A 206 -11.48 -13.70 9.48
CA PRO A 206 -10.99 -15.05 9.17
C PRO A 206 -10.48 -15.10 7.72
N LEU A 207 -9.25 -15.58 7.52
CA LEU A 207 -8.65 -15.68 6.17
C LEU A 207 -9.41 -16.66 5.27
N ARG A 208 -10.05 -17.68 5.84
CA ARG A 208 -10.93 -18.59 5.11
C ARG A 208 -12.08 -17.85 4.44
N ASP A 209 -12.71 -16.91 5.15
CA ASP A 209 -13.85 -16.16 4.61
C ASP A 209 -13.37 -15.18 3.53
N LEU A 210 -12.22 -14.57 3.73
CA LEU A 210 -11.59 -13.71 2.73
C LEU A 210 -11.28 -14.46 1.44
N PHE A 211 -10.59 -15.59 1.53
CA PHE A 211 -10.18 -16.35 0.35
C PHE A 211 -11.32 -17.14 -0.31
N ALA A 212 -12.41 -17.42 0.40
CA ALA A 212 -13.61 -18.02 -0.17
C ALA A 212 -14.20 -17.19 -1.31
N GLU A 213 -13.98 -15.86 -1.32
CA GLU A 213 -14.41 -15.00 -2.40
C GLU A 213 -13.77 -15.34 -3.76
N LEU A 214 -12.56 -15.92 -3.74
CA LEU A 214 -11.87 -16.36 -4.95
C LEU A 214 -12.44 -17.68 -5.52
N ASP A 215 -13.20 -18.41 -4.73
CA ASP A 215 -13.79 -19.72 -5.09
C ASP A 215 -15.26 -19.62 -5.50
N ARG A 216 -15.85 -18.42 -5.42
CA ARG A 216 -17.26 -18.19 -5.77
C ARG A 216 -17.56 -18.66 -7.19
N ARG A 217 -18.62 -19.44 -7.33
CA ARG A 217 -19.13 -19.94 -8.60
C ARG A 217 -20.62 -19.63 -8.70
N ARG A 218 -21.07 -19.46 -9.93
CA ARG A 218 -22.51 -19.39 -10.17
C ARG A 218 -23.15 -20.73 -9.79
N HIS A 219 -24.06 -20.70 -8.84
CA HIS A 219 -24.95 -21.83 -8.60
C HIS A 219 -25.96 -21.88 -9.74
N GLY A 220 -26.02 -23.01 -10.43
CA GLY A 220 -26.98 -23.28 -11.55
C GLY A 220 -28.40 -23.41 -11.03
#